data_28535e7d461691390b640f738ee88b97
#
_entry.id   28535e7d461691390b640f738ee88b97
#
_cell.length_a   1.000
_cell.length_b   1.000
_cell.length_c   1.000
_cell.angle_alpha   90.00
_cell.angle_beta   90.00
_cell.angle_gamma   90.00
#
_symmetry.space_group_name_H-M   'P 1'
#
loop_
_entity.id
_entity.type
_entity.pdbx_description
1 polymer ?
#
loop_
_entity_poly.entity_id
_entity_poly.type
_entity_poly.pdbx_seq_one_letter_code
_entity_poly.pdbx_strand_id
1 'polypeptide(L)'
;LLENAYKTKDDFSFRQRAGQIKINQLRRKIREAKDALETKPDDVRAKAKAATLSAQLRSSELEHYRACVQNYPTDLQAKYEYGIRLVRNKQYDEAIPLFQEAQKDPRHKIAAMDKTGLCFFMKGWFADAVDVFTQAIDSYKIKEDSIAKELRYNLARAYEEQGDNEKALEIYRKIAQLDFAFKDVRQRVDKLRNVDK
;
A
#
# COMPACT_ATOMS: atom_id res chain seq x y z
N LEU A 1 7.73 -19.70 24.34
CA LEU A 1 7.63 -21.11 23.94
C LEU A 1 8.03 -21.27 22.47
N LEU A 2 7.44 -20.57 21.50
CA LEU A 2 7.78 -20.68 20.07
C LEU A 2 9.19 -20.17 19.75
N GLU A 3 9.65 -19.10 20.38
CA GLU A 3 11.02 -18.58 20.23
C GLU A 3 12.06 -19.57 20.78
N ASN A 4 11.75 -20.27 21.88
CA ASN A 4 12.59 -21.34 22.39
C ASN A 4 12.60 -22.55 21.46
N ALA A 5 11.43 -22.91 20.90
CA ALA A 5 11.35 -23.99 19.90
C ALA A 5 12.17 -23.65 18.63
N TYR A 6 12.17 -22.40 18.19
CA TYR A 6 13.04 -21.94 17.09
C TYR A 6 14.52 -22.15 17.42
N LYS A 7 14.96 -21.69 18.61
CA LYS A 7 16.36 -21.85 19.04
C LYS A 7 16.81 -23.30 19.15
N THR A 8 15.88 -24.20 19.45
CA THR A 8 16.20 -25.63 19.65
C THR A 8 16.16 -26.43 18.35
N LYS A 9 15.25 -26.09 17.43
CA LYS A 9 15.01 -26.87 16.20
C LYS A 9 15.55 -26.22 14.94
N ASP A 10 15.98 -24.95 15.02
CA ASP A 10 16.42 -24.09 13.90
C ASP A 10 15.42 -24.04 12.71
N ASP A 11 14.13 -24.20 13.04
CA ASP A 11 13.04 -24.15 12.06
C ASP A 11 12.38 -22.77 12.11
N PHE A 12 12.59 -21.98 11.06
CA PHE A 12 12.08 -20.62 10.96
C PHE A 12 10.55 -20.53 11.08
N SER A 13 9.80 -21.59 10.80
CA SER A 13 8.34 -21.60 10.93
C SER A 13 7.87 -21.21 12.34
N PHE A 14 8.60 -21.60 13.38
CA PHE A 14 8.31 -21.21 14.76
C PHE A 14 8.49 -19.70 14.98
N ARG A 15 9.56 -19.11 14.43
CA ARG A 15 9.81 -17.67 14.50
C ARG A 15 8.78 -16.88 13.71
N GLN A 16 8.44 -17.36 12.51
CA GLN A 16 7.38 -16.77 11.68
C GLN A 16 6.05 -16.75 12.46
N ARG A 17 5.66 -17.86 13.06
CA ARG A 17 4.42 -17.94 13.85
C ARG A 17 4.44 -17.05 15.09
N ALA A 18 5.55 -16.99 15.80
CA ALA A 18 5.72 -16.10 16.95
C ALA A 18 5.58 -14.62 16.55
N GLY A 19 6.19 -14.21 15.44
CA GLY A 19 6.06 -12.87 14.87
C GLY A 19 4.63 -12.53 14.52
N GLN A 20 3.90 -13.44 13.86
CA GLN A 20 2.49 -13.24 13.51
C GLN A 20 1.60 -13.09 14.76
N ILE A 21 1.84 -13.89 15.81
CA ILE A 21 1.11 -13.76 17.09
C ILE A 21 1.39 -12.41 17.73
N LYS A 22 2.64 -11.97 17.77
CA LYS A 22 3.02 -10.65 18.31
C LYS A 22 2.32 -9.51 17.57
N ILE A 23 2.29 -9.56 16.23
CA ILE A 23 1.58 -8.59 15.39
C ILE A 23 0.09 -8.56 15.72
N ASN A 24 -0.56 -9.72 15.83
CA ASN A 24 -1.98 -9.81 16.15
C ASN A 24 -2.29 -9.28 17.55
N GLN A 25 -1.43 -9.54 18.54
CA GLN A 25 -1.56 -8.99 19.89
C GLN A 25 -1.44 -7.45 19.89
N LEU A 26 -0.49 -6.89 19.14
CA LEU A 26 -0.35 -5.43 19.01
C LEU A 26 -1.57 -4.81 18.34
N ARG A 27 -2.10 -5.42 17.28
CA ARG A 27 -3.33 -4.96 16.62
C ARG A 27 -4.52 -4.95 17.56
N ARG A 28 -4.68 -5.97 18.40
CA ARG A 28 -5.72 -6.02 19.42
C ARG A 28 -5.56 -4.89 20.43
N LYS A 29 -4.35 -4.69 20.99
CA LYS A 29 -4.09 -3.62 21.96
C LYS A 29 -4.33 -2.22 21.37
N ILE A 30 -4.03 -2.02 20.07
CA ILE A 30 -4.31 -0.76 19.38
C ILE A 30 -5.82 -0.55 19.25
N ARG A 31 -6.59 -1.58 18.93
CA ARG A 31 -8.05 -1.50 18.87
C ARG A 31 -8.61 -1.10 20.22
N GLU A 32 -8.26 -1.81 21.29
CA GLU A 32 -8.67 -1.49 22.66
C GLU A 32 -8.34 -0.04 23.05
N ALA A 33 -7.16 0.46 22.64
CA ALA A 33 -6.76 1.85 22.89
C ALA A 33 -7.58 2.87 22.08
N LYS A 34 -8.00 2.52 20.85
CA LYS A 34 -8.88 3.36 20.03
C LYS A 34 -10.31 3.38 20.55
N ASP A 35 -10.83 2.23 20.94
CA ASP A 35 -12.17 2.11 21.54
C ASP A 35 -12.27 2.97 22.83
N ALA A 36 -11.21 2.99 23.64
CA ALA A 36 -11.13 3.87 24.80
C ALA A 36 -11.12 5.36 24.42
N LEU A 37 -10.54 5.73 23.27
CA LEU A 37 -10.55 7.11 22.77
C LEU A 37 -11.90 7.53 22.18
N GLU A 38 -12.71 6.60 21.68
CA GLU A 38 -14.09 6.89 21.26
C GLU A 38 -14.94 7.35 22.44
N THR A 39 -14.71 6.77 23.63
CA THR A 39 -15.42 7.17 24.86
C THR A 39 -14.84 8.42 25.51
N LYS A 40 -13.52 8.65 25.38
CA LYS A 40 -12.80 9.80 25.94
C LYS A 40 -11.82 10.38 24.92
N PRO A 41 -12.29 11.19 23.96
CA PRO A 41 -11.47 11.68 22.85
C PRO A 41 -10.25 12.51 23.27
N ASP A 42 -10.31 13.16 24.43
CA ASP A 42 -9.25 14.05 24.92
C ASP A 42 -8.27 13.40 25.91
N ASP A 43 -8.36 12.09 26.11
CA ASP A 43 -7.42 11.37 26.98
C ASP A 43 -6.01 11.33 26.34
N VAL A 44 -5.15 12.24 26.82
CA VAL A 44 -3.76 12.39 26.35
C VAL A 44 -2.95 11.10 26.56
N ARG A 45 -3.20 10.37 27.66
CA ARG A 45 -2.49 9.12 27.96
C ARG A 45 -2.91 8.01 26.99
N ALA A 46 -4.19 7.90 26.69
CA ALA A 46 -4.70 6.94 25.72
C ALA A 46 -4.19 7.25 24.31
N LYS A 47 -4.15 8.54 23.90
CA LYS A 47 -3.53 8.98 22.63
C LYS A 47 -2.06 8.57 22.54
N ALA A 48 -1.27 8.88 23.57
CA ALA A 48 0.14 8.52 23.61
C ALA A 48 0.36 6.99 23.57
N LYS A 49 -0.44 6.22 24.30
CA LYS A 49 -0.40 4.77 24.28
C LYS A 49 -0.72 4.20 22.88
N ALA A 50 -1.76 4.69 22.23
CA ALA A 50 -2.14 4.27 20.88
C ALA A 50 -1.04 4.58 19.85
N ALA A 51 -0.40 5.76 19.95
CA ALA A 51 0.73 6.15 19.10
C ALA A 51 1.94 5.24 19.30
N THR A 52 2.31 4.94 20.55
CA THR A 52 3.42 4.04 20.90
C THR A 52 3.17 2.63 20.38
N LEU A 53 1.98 2.07 20.61
CA LEU A 53 1.61 0.75 20.11
C LEU A 53 1.61 0.68 18.58
N SER A 54 1.17 1.75 17.91
CA SER A 54 1.19 1.86 16.45
C SER A 54 2.62 1.90 15.89
N ALA A 55 3.54 2.58 16.58
CA ALA A 55 4.96 2.57 16.22
C ALA A 55 5.59 1.18 16.40
N GLN A 56 5.30 0.51 17.54
CA GLN A 56 5.75 -0.86 17.80
C GLN A 56 5.21 -1.85 16.77
N LEU A 57 3.94 -1.70 16.35
CA LEU A 57 3.35 -2.54 15.31
C LEU A 57 4.10 -2.37 13.98
N ARG A 58 4.34 -1.11 13.55
CA ARG A 58 5.07 -0.85 12.29
C ARG A 58 6.46 -1.49 12.29
N SER A 59 7.22 -1.32 13.38
CA SER A 59 8.56 -1.92 13.49
C SER A 59 8.49 -3.44 13.51
N SER A 60 7.57 -4.03 14.27
CA SER A 60 7.42 -5.48 14.37
C SER A 60 6.94 -6.11 13.04
N GLU A 61 6.05 -5.45 12.30
CA GLU A 61 5.63 -5.91 10.97
C GLU A 61 6.81 -5.86 9.99
N LEU A 62 7.58 -4.78 9.97
CA LEU A 62 8.71 -4.62 9.06
C LEU A 62 9.77 -5.71 9.30
N GLU A 63 10.15 -5.92 10.56
CA GLU A 63 11.11 -6.95 10.96
C GLU A 63 10.62 -8.36 10.62
N HIS A 64 9.35 -8.64 10.90
CA HIS A 64 8.73 -9.93 10.62
C HIS A 64 8.78 -10.28 9.13
N TYR A 65 8.30 -9.39 8.26
CA TYR A 65 8.27 -9.67 6.82
C TYR A 65 9.65 -9.65 6.18
N ARG A 66 10.58 -8.82 6.69
CA ARG A 66 12.01 -8.89 6.31
C ARG A 66 12.56 -10.29 6.55
N ALA A 67 12.34 -10.83 7.77
CA ALA A 67 12.80 -12.16 8.12
C ALA A 67 12.12 -13.26 7.27
N CYS A 68 10.83 -13.11 6.95
CA CYS A 68 10.13 -14.04 6.05
C CYS A 68 10.78 -14.08 4.67
N VAL A 69 11.06 -12.92 4.06
CA VAL A 69 11.69 -12.84 2.74
C VAL A 69 13.13 -13.38 2.75
N GLN A 70 13.88 -13.16 3.83
CA GLN A 70 15.24 -13.69 3.97
C GLN A 70 15.27 -15.23 4.07
N ASN A 71 14.31 -15.83 4.76
CA ASN A 71 14.26 -17.29 4.95
C ASN A 71 13.50 -18.00 3.83
N TYR A 72 12.54 -17.32 3.18
CA TYR A 72 11.76 -17.85 2.06
C TYR A 72 11.85 -16.91 0.85
N PRO A 73 12.99 -16.83 0.16
CA PRO A 73 13.22 -15.85 -0.92
C PRO A 73 12.34 -16.09 -2.16
N THR A 74 11.68 -17.23 -2.28
CA THR A 74 10.73 -17.54 -3.35
C THR A 74 9.28 -17.25 -2.99
N ASP A 75 8.99 -16.87 -1.74
CA ASP A 75 7.62 -16.53 -1.29
C ASP A 75 7.22 -15.14 -1.80
N LEU A 76 6.48 -15.14 -2.92
CA LEU A 76 6.00 -13.90 -3.57
C LEU A 76 4.97 -13.15 -2.71
N GLN A 77 4.20 -13.86 -1.89
CA GLN A 77 3.28 -13.25 -0.92
C GLN A 77 4.06 -12.48 0.15
N ALA A 78 5.11 -13.09 0.73
CA ALA A 78 5.95 -12.43 1.72
C ALA A 78 6.65 -11.19 1.16
N LYS A 79 7.10 -11.25 -0.11
CA LYS A 79 7.68 -10.09 -0.81
C LYS A 79 6.68 -8.97 -0.99
N TYR A 80 5.47 -9.27 -1.43
CA TYR A 80 4.39 -8.27 -1.54
C TYR A 80 4.11 -7.60 -0.20
N GLU A 81 3.94 -8.40 0.84
CA GLU A 81 3.66 -7.91 2.18
C GLU A 81 4.81 -7.07 2.76
N TYR A 82 6.07 -7.47 2.50
CA TYR A 82 7.24 -6.68 2.92
C TYR A 82 7.29 -5.35 2.18
N GLY A 83 7.07 -5.35 0.86
CA GLY A 83 6.98 -4.13 0.05
C GLY A 83 5.94 -3.13 0.58
N ILE A 84 4.75 -3.60 0.99
CA ILE A 84 3.73 -2.75 1.63
C ILE A 84 4.26 -2.07 2.91
N ARG A 85 5.06 -2.76 3.73
CA ARG A 85 5.63 -2.19 4.97
C ARG A 85 6.74 -1.19 4.66
N LEU A 86 7.54 -1.45 3.65
CA LEU A 86 8.55 -0.50 3.17
C LEU A 86 7.92 0.79 2.66
N VAL A 87 6.86 0.71 1.86
CA VAL A 87 6.11 1.89 1.38
C VAL A 87 5.57 2.72 2.54
N ARG A 88 5.01 2.10 3.57
CA ARG A 88 4.53 2.80 4.78
C ARG A 88 5.66 3.53 5.52
N ASN A 89 6.90 3.05 5.39
CA ASN A 89 8.10 3.68 5.91
C ASN A 89 8.82 4.58 4.89
N LYS A 90 8.21 4.87 3.74
CA LYS A 90 8.77 5.68 2.65
C LYS A 90 10.07 5.13 2.04
N GLN A 91 10.33 3.84 2.19
CA GLN A 91 11.48 3.12 1.63
C GLN A 91 11.13 2.58 0.24
N TYR A 92 10.89 3.50 -0.72
CA TYR A 92 10.35 3.16 -2.04
C TYR A 92 11.35 2.36 -2.88
N ASP A 93 12.65 2.68 -2.80
CA ASP A 93 13.70 2.00 -3.57
C ASP A 93 13.82 0.52 -3.21
N GLU A 94 13.67 0.19 -1.94
CA GLU A 94 13.66 -1.20 -1.48
C GLU A 94 12.35 -1.92 -1.82
N ALA A 95 11.23 -1.19 -1.88
CA ALA A 95 9.91 -1.76 -2.16
C ALA A 95 9.71 -2.14 -3.62
N ILE A 96 10.24 -1.35 -4.57
CA ILE A 96 10.05 -1.54 -6.01
C ILE A 96 10.45 -2.94 -6.47
N PRO A 97 11.66 -3.44 -6.22
CA PRO A 97 12.07 -4.77 -6.68
C PRO A 97 11.23 -5.89 -6.08
N LEU A 98 10.76 -5.74 -4.84
CA LEU A 98 9.89 -6.72 -4.21
C LEU A 98 8.52 -6.81 -4.89
N PHE A 99 7.93 -5.67 -5.25
CA PHE A 99 6.69 -5.66 -6.01
C PHE A 99 6.88 -6.18 -7.43
N GLN A 100 7.99 -5.85 -8.10
CA GLN A 100 8.30 -6.39 -9.42
C GLN A 100 8.40 -7.91 -9.41
N GLU A 101 8.97 -8.49 -8.37
CA GLU A 101 8.96 -9.95 -8.20
C GLU A 101 7.57 -10.50 -7.86
N ALA A 102 6.82 -9.82 -6.98
CA ALA A 102 5.48 -10.23 -6.60
C ALA A 102 4.47 -10.23 -7.77
N GLN A 103 4.73 -9.48 -8.85
CA GLN A 103 3.94 -9.50 -10.08
C GLN A 103 3.91 -10.87 -10.77
N LYS A 104 4.85 -11.75 -10.46
CA LYS A 104 4.89 -13.13 -10.98
C LYS A 104 3.77 -14.01 -10.41
N ASP A 105 3.20 -13.64 -9.26
CA ASP A 105 2.01 -14.30 -8.70
C ASP A 105 0.74 -13.67 -9.33
N PRO A 106 -0.07 -14.45 -10.09
CA PRO A 106 -1.29 -13.93 -10.72
C PRO A 106 -2.26 -13.27 -9.73
N ARG A 107 -2.29 -13.73 -8.47
CA ARG A 107 -3.17 -13.19 -7.41
C ARG A 107 -2.77 -11.78 -7.00
N HIS A 108 -1.47 -11.46 -7.09
CA HIS A 108 -0.91 -10.18 -6.67
C HIS A 108 -0.51 -9.29 -7.84
N LYS A 109 -0.51 -9.80 -9.07
CA LYS A 109 0.03 -9.10 -10.24
C LYS A 109 -0.44 -7.64 -10.32
N ILE A 110 -1.73 -7.42 -10.39
CA ILE A 110 -2.29 -6.08 -10.58
C ILE A 110 -2.03 -5.19 -9.35
N ALA A 111 -2.20 -5.72 -8.15
CA ALA A 111 -1.94 -4.98 -6.92
C ALA A 111 -0.45 -4.62 -6.78
N ALA A 112 0.45 -5.51 -7.17
CA ALA A 112 1.89 -5.25 -7.15
C ALA A 112 2.30 -4.20 -8.20
N MET A 113 1.70 -4.24 -9.41
CA MET A 113 1.89 -3.19 -10.42
C MET A 113 1.40 -1.83 -9.91
N ASP A 114 0.21 -1.76 -9.31
CA ASP A 114 -0.30 -0.53 -8.69
C ASP A 114 0.69 0.02 -7.64
N LYS A 115 1.22 -0.84 -6.77
CA LYS A 115 2.18 -0.40 -5.75
C LYS A 115 3.53 0.02 -6.34
N THR A 116 3.99 -0.62 -7.42
CA THR A 116 5.19 -0.18 -8.15
C THR A 116 4.98 1.22 -8.74
N GLY A 117 3.85 1.44 -9.43
CA GLY A 117 3.51 2.76 -9.98
C GLY A 117 3.40 3.83 -8.89
N LEU A 118 2.78 3.50 -7.74
CA LEU A 118 2.73 4.40 -6.58
C LEU A 118 4.11 4.72 -6.01
N CYS A 119 5.05 3.76 -5.98
CA CYS A 119 6.42 4.02 -5.55
C CYS A 119 7.13 5.00 -6.49
N PHE A 120 7.00 4.82 -7.81
CA PHE A 120 7.55 5.75 -8.79
C PHE A 120 6.92 7.14 -8.65
N PHE A 121 5.61 7.21 -8.50
CA PHE A 121 4.89 8.45 -8.26
C PHE A 121 5.41 9.19 -7.01
N MET A 122 5.59 8.48 -5.89
CA MET A 122 6.07 9.06 -4.63
C MET A 122 7.54 9.50 -4.70
N LYS A 123 8.30 8.98 -5.67
CA LYS A 123 9.68 9.41 -5.97
C LYS A 123 9.73 10.60 -6.95
N GLY A 124 8.57 11.05 -7.48
CA GLY A 124 8.52 12.06 -8.53
C GLY A 124 8.88 11.55 -9.93
N TRP A 125 8.97 10.23 -10.13
CA TRP A 125 9.23 9.59 -11.41
C TRP A 125 7.90 9.36 -12.13
N PHE A 126 7.29 10.46 -12.54
CA PHE A 126 5.91 10.44 -13.03
C PHE A 126 5.77 9.71 -14.38
N ALA A 127 6.75 9.80 -15.26
CA ALA A 127 6.74 9.06 -16.53
C ALA A 127 6.74 7.55 -16.30
N ASP A 128 7.63 7.05 -15.42
CA ASP A 128 7.68 5.63 -15.05
C ASP A 128 6.37 5.18 -14.38
N ALA A 129 5.77 6.04 -13.55
CA ALA A 129 4.49 5.77 -12.92
C ALA A 129 3.37 5.64 -13.97
N VAL A 130 3.31 6.53 -14.97
CA VAL A 130 2.37 6.48 -16.09
C VAL A 130 2.49 5.15 -16.83
N ASP A 131 3.71 4.74 -17.17
CA ASP A 131 3.96 3.50 -17.90
C ASP A 131 3.47 2.28 -17.12
N VAL A 132 3.79 2.21 -15.83
CA VAL A 132 3.38 1.06 -14.99
C VAL A 132 1.86 1.04 -14.77
N PHE A 133 1.22 2.19 -14.52
CA PHE A 133 -0.24 2.23 -14.37
C PHE A 133 -0.96 1.86 -15.67
N THR A 134 -0.44 2.29 -16.83
CA THR A 134 -0.99 1.94 -18.14
C THR A 134 -0.89 0.42 -18.35
N GLN A 135 0.27 -0.18 -18.11
CA GLN A 135 0.44 -1.63 -18.20
C GLN A 135 -0.48 -2.41 -17.24
N ALA A 136 -0.72 -1.88 -16.03
CA ALA A 136 -1.63 -2.48 -15.07
C ALA A 136 -3.08 -2.46 -15.59
N ILE A 137 -3.53 -1.33 -16.14
CA ILE A 137 -4.86 -1.15 -16.73
C ILE A 137 -5.06 -2.09 -17.93
N ASP A 138 -4.06 -2.21 -18.81
CA ASP A 138 -4.12 -3.09 -19.99
C ASP A 138 -4.15 -4.57 -19.60
N SER A 139 -3.44 -4.93 -18.55
CA SER A 139 -3.41 -6.28 -18.00
C SER A 139 -4.68 -6.65 -17.22
N TYR A 140 -5.47 -5.67 -16.77
CA TYR A 140 -6.66 -5.89 -15.95
C TYR A 140 -7.92 -5.98 -16.82
N LYS A 141 -8.58 -7.14 -16.77
CA LYS A 141 -9.71 -7.46 -17.67
C LYS A 141 -11.01 -6.74 -17.30
N ILE A 142 -11.26 -6.50 -16.00
CA ILE A 142 -12.48 -5.86 -15.52
C ILE A 142 -12.33 -4.34 -15.64
N LYS A 143 -13.31 -3.69 -16.27
CA LYS A 143 -13.15 -2.29 -16.67
C LYS A 143 -13.79 -1.27 -15.72
N GLU A 144 -14.73 -1.68 -14.86
CA GLU A 144 -15.58 -0.74 -14.10
C GLU A 144 -15.63 -1.00 -12.59
N ASP A 145 -14.87 -1.94 -12.07
CA ASP A 145 -14.81 -2.19 -10.65
C ASP A 145 -13.94 -1.17 -9.88
N SER A 146 -13.85 -1.33 -8.58
CA SER A 146 -13.06 -0.45 -7.71
C SER A 146 -11.56 -0.46 -8.05
N ILE A 147 -11.02 -1.60 -8.50
CA ILE A 147 -9.61 -1.74 -8.87
C ILE A 147 -9.34 -0.96 -10.15
N ALA A 148 -10.19 -1.12 -11.18
CA ALA A 148 -10.05 -0.38 -12.43
C ALA A 148 -10.17 1.14 -12.23
N LYS A 149 -11.08 1.59 -11.37
CA LYS A 149 -11.21 3.02 -11.00
C LYS A 149 -9.96 3.52 -10.27
N GLU A 150 -9.42 2.74 -9.33
CA GLU A 150 -8.21 3.09 -8.58
C GLU A 150 -6.99 3.24 -9.51
N LEU A 151 -6.76 2.28 -10.40
CA LEU A 151 -5.66 2.32 -11.36
C LEU A 151 -5.75 3.56 -12.27
N ARG A 152 -6.94 3.83 -12.83
CA ARG A 152 -7.17 5.01 -13.66
C ARG A 152 -6.97 6.31 -12.88
N TYR A 153 -7.44 6.35 -11.64
CA TYR A 153 -7.23 7.51 -10.78
C TYR A 153 -5.75 7.77 -10.52
N ASN A 154 -4.97 6.73 -10.23
CA ASN A 154 -3.53 6.85 -10.03
C ASN A 154 -2.81 7.26 -11.32
N LEU A 155 -3.23 6.73 -12.49
CA LEU A 155 -2.72 7.15 -13.80
C LEU A 155 -3.01 8.63 -14.06
N ALA A 156 -4.25 9.09 -13.82
CA ALA A 156 -4.62 10.49 -14.02
C ALA A 156 -3.81 11.42 -13.13
N ARG A 157 -3.57 11.03 -11.86
CA ARG A 157 -2.67 11.77 -10.96
C ARG A 157 -1.25 11.86 -11.50
N ALA A 158 -0.73 10.77 -12.06
CA ALA A 158 0.62 10.76 -12.61
C ALA A 158 0.73 11.70 -13.83
N TYR A 159 -0.27 11.73 -14.70
CA TYR A 159 -0.35 12.71 -15.80
C TYR A 159 -0.46 14.15 -15.28
N GLU A 160 -1.30 14.41 -14.26
CA GLU A 160 -1.45 15.75 -13.65
C GLU A 160 -0.10 16.26 -13.11
N GLU A 161 0.66 15.42 -12.38
CA GLU A 161 1.98 15.79 -11.85
C GLU A 161 3.05 15.90 -12.95
N GLN A 162 2.88 15.20 -14.07
CA GLN A 162 3.74 15.33 -15.25
C GLN A 162 3.44 16.60 -16.06
N GLY A 163 2.30 17.25 -15.81
CA GLY A 163 1.84 18.44 -16.52
C GLY A 163 0.95 18.14 -17.73
N ASP A 164 0.64 16.87 -18.02
CA ASP A 164 -0.31 16.48 -19.08
C ASP A 164 -1.75 16.57 -18.56
N ASN A 165 -2.20 17.80 -18.39
CA ASN A 165 -3.52 18.11 -17.82
C ASN A 165 -4.67 17.63 -18.71
N GLU A 166 -4.49 17.59 -20.02
CA GLU A 166 -5.51 17.13 -20.97
C GLU A 166 -5.81 15.64 -20.74
N LYS A 167 -4.78 14.78 -20.71
CA LYS A 167 -4.96 13.34 -20.43
C LYS A 167 -5.50 13.08 -19.04
N ALA A 168 -4.98 13.81 -18.04
CA ALA A 168 -5.50 13.70 -16.68
C ALA A 168 -7.00 14.00 -16.62
N LEU A 169 -7.42 15.11 -17.22
CA LEU A 169 -8.82 15.54 -17.27
C LEU A 169 -9.72 14.53 -17.99
N GLU A 170 -9.26 13.97 -19.11
CA GLU A 170 -10.01 12.94 -19.84
C GLU A 170 -10.29 11.71 -18.96
N ILE A 171 -9.26 11.23 -18.26
CA ILE A 171 -9.39 10.06 -17.39
C ILE A 171 -10.28 10.36 -16.19
N TYR A 172 -10.10 11.52 -15.53
CA TYR A 172 -10.97 11.91 -14.41
C TYR A 172 -12.43 12.05 -14.82
N ARG A 173 -12.73 12.60 -16.00
CA ARG A 173 -14.10 12.66 -16.55
C ARG A 173 -14.71 11.26 -16.72
N LYS A 174 -13.95 10.30 -17.26
CA LYS A 174 -14.41 8.92 -17.39
C LYS A 174 -14.73 8.27 -16.05
N ILE A 175 -13.89 8.53 -15.03
CA ILE A 175 -14.17 8.03 -13.67
C ILE A 175 -15.43 8.71 -13.12
N ALA A 176 -15.57 10.03 -13.26
CA ALA A 176 -16.73 10.78 -12.77
C ALA A 176 -18.04 10.34 -13.42
N GLN A 177 -18.03 9.91 -14.69
CA GLN A 177 -19.21 9.36 -15.38
C GLN A 177 -19.66 8.03 -14.79
N LEU A 178 -18.70 7.19 -14.30
CA LEU A 178 -18.99 5.91 -13.69
C LEU A 178 -19.33 6.05 -12.20
N ASP A 179 -18.66 6.98 -11.52
CA ASP A 179 -18.77 7.17 -10.08
C ASP A 179 -18.37 8.61 -9.71
N PHE A 180 -19.37 9.49 -9.65
CA PHE A 180 -19.14 10.90 -9.38
C PHE A 180 -18.59 11.20 -7.98
N ALA A 181 -18.81 10.29 -7.03
CA ALA A 181 -18.36 10.42 -5.64
C ALA A 181 -17.01 9.75 -5.38
N PHE A 182 -16.37 9.19 -6.43
CA PHE A 182 -15.09 8.51 -6.26
C PHE A 182 -13.97 9.49 -5.87
N LYS A 183 -13.51 9.38 -4.66
CA LYS A 183 -12.43 10.24 -4.08
C LYS A 183 -12.69 11.75 -4.32
N ASP A 184 -11.68 12.46 -4.76
CA ASP A 184 -11.70 13.89 -5.09
C ASP A 184 -11.81 14.17 -6.61
N VAL A 185 -12.27 13.19 -7.40
CA VAL A 185 -12.34 13.28 -8.87
C VAL A 185 -13.08 14.52 -9.34
N ARG A 186 -14.22 14.84 -8.71
CA ARG A 186 -15.00 16.05 -9.03
C ARG A 186 -14.14 17.32 -8.90
N GLN A 187 -13.47 17.46 -7.77
CA GLN A 187 -12.64 18.63 -7.49
C GLN A 187 -11.50 18.77 -8.50
N ARG A 188 -10.89 17.64 -8.89
CA ARG A 188 -9.82 17.60 -9.90
C ARG A 188 -10.33 17.99 -11.29
N VAL A 189 -11.51 17.48 -11.69
CA VAL A 189 -12.15 17.88 -12.95
C VAL A 189 -12.42 19.39 -12.97
N ASP A 190 -12.98 19.95 -11.89
CA ASP A 190 -13.28 21.37 -11.82
C ASP A 190 -11.99 22.23 -11.84
N LYS A 191 -10.96 21.80 -11.12
CA LYS A 191 -9.65 22.46 -11.11
C LYS A 191 -9.03 22.49 -12.51
N LEU A 192 -8.94 21.34 -13.18
CA LEU A 192 -8.26 21.24 -14.48
C LEU A 192 -9.02 21.97 -15.61
N ARG A 193 -10.35 22.03 -15.55
CA ARG A 193 -11.15 22.85 -16.50
C ARG A 193 -10.89 24.36 -16.40
N ASN A 194 -10.46 24.82 -15.23
CA ASN A 194 -10.24 26.27 -14.99
C ASN A 194 -8.79 26.70 -15.26
N VAL A 195 -7.88 25.76 -15.50
CA VAL A 195 -6.48 26.05 -15.87
C VAL A 195 -6.39 26.45 -17.35
N ASP A 196 -7.35 25.99 -18.19
CA ASP A 196 -7.40 26.23 -19.64
C ASP A 196 -8.17 27.52 -20.00
N LYS A 197 -8.55 28.33 -19.00
CA LYS A 197 -9.19 29.64 -19.20
C LYS A 197 -8.25 30.77 -18.81
#